data_14ff97c1ed085b183d40fef11c5bc9cb
#
_entry.id   14ff97c1ed085b183d40fef11c5bc9cb
#
_cell.length_a   1.000
_cell.length_b   1.000
_cell.length_c   1.000
_cell.angle_alpha   90.00
_cell.angle_beta   90.00
_cell.angle_gamma   90.00
#
_symmetry.space_group_name_H-M   'P 1'
#
loop_
_entity.id
_entity.type
_entity.pdbx_description
1 polymer ?
#
loop_
_entity_poly.entity_id
_entity_poly.type
_entity_poly.pdbx_seq_one_letter_code
_entity_poly.pdbx_strand_id
1 'polypeptide(L)'
;MYYKSPLTYIVALLFITLFVINFCITEEQQFVLLAKSFKEGSLAFVNIGEDISDTAYYNNQYFWPLGPFPAILILPFLFISDHFFQGFISFPISALNFFLLYKFARYLKVNHTKSLLLATFFIFGSIYTPLAALSASWYFSQVLACTLLILALYEFVKYKGYFLTGIFLALAITTRFTLIFSLPFFIYFCFQQKQKISKLLKFLLPIITIIIVLGSYNYARFGSPLEHGYNYQLIPHEPLARRN
;
A
#
# COMPACT_ATOMS: atom_id res chain seq x y z
N MET A 1 26.57 31.25 2.77
CA MET A 1 26.81 29.81 2.95
C MET A 1 25.73 29.26 3.88
N TYR A 2 24.70 28.59 3.35
CA TYR A 2 23.65 28.04 4.18
C TYR A 2 24.21 26.82 4.93
N TYR A 3 24.44 26.95 6.21
CA TYR A 3 24.74 25.82 7.08
C TYR A 3 23.50 24.89 7.06
N LYS A 4 23.60 23.76 6.36
CA LYS A 4 22.57 22.71 6.45
C LYS A 4 22.53 22.27 7.91
N SER A 5 21.32 22.23 8.49
CA SER A 5 21.18 21.85 9.90
C SER A 5 21.72 20.44 10.13
N PRO A 6 22.30 20.12 11.30
CA PRO A 6 22.74 18.75 11.63
C PRO A 6 21.65 17.70 11.38
N LEU A 7 20.38 18.08 11.58
CA LEU A 7 19.23 17.23 11.32
C LEU A 7 19.17 16.76 9.85
N THR A 8 19.56 17.61 8.89
CA THR A 8 19.56 17.23 7.46
C THR A 8 20.55 16.08 7.18
N TYR A 9 21.71 16.09 7.81
CA TYR A 9 22.70 15.01 7.66
C TYR A 9 22.22 13.71 8.34
N ILE A 10 21.59 13.81 9.51
CA ILE A 10 21.00 12.66 10.20
C ILE A 10 19.93 12.03 9.31
N VAL A 11 19.01 12.81 8.76
CA VAL A 11 17.95 12.32 7.86
C VAL A 11 18.55 11.64 6.63
N ALA A 12 19.59 12.24 6.02
CA ALA A 12 20.27 11.63 4.88
C ALA A 12 20.90 10.27 5.23
N LEU A 13 21.56 10.17 6.39
CA LEU A 13 22.14 8.92 6.87
C LEU A 13 21.07 7.85 7.09
N LEU A 14 19.94 8.20 7.73
CA LEU A 14 18.82 7.29 7.93
C LEU A 14 18.24 6.76 6.62
N PHE A 15 18.13 7.62 5.59
CA PHE A 15 17.69 7.18 4.26
C PHE A 15 18.73 6.29 3.57
N ILE A 16 20.02 6.56 3.72
CA ILE A 16 21.07 5.67 3.19
C ILE A 16 20.98 4.31 3.86
N THR A 17 20.78 4.25 5.18
CA THR A 17 20.61 2.99 5.92
C THR A 17 19.37 2.22 5.41
N LEU A 18 18.24 2.90 5.25
CA LEU A 18 17.01 2.29 4.73
C LEU A 18 17.22 1.75 3.29
N PHE A 19 17.91 2.52 2.44
CA PHE A 19 18.26 2.09 1.09
C PHE A 19 19.07 0.80 1.11
N VAL A 20 20.14 0.75 1.89
CA VAL A 20 20.99 -0.46 2.01
C VAL A 20 20.18 -1.65 2.47
N ILE A 21 19.34 -1.49 3.51
CA ILE A 21 18.51 -2.59 4.01
C ILE A 21 17.55 -3.09 2.94
N ASN A 22 16.85 -2.20 2.22
CA ASN A 22 15.89 -2.59 1.18
C ASN A 22 16.53 -3.33 -0.01
N PHE A 23 17.84 -3.11 -0.25
CA PHE A 23 18.57 -3.83 -1.31
C PHE A 23 19.20 -5.14 -0.83
N CYS A 24 19.43 -5.28 0.49
CA CYS A 24 20.04 -6.48 1.07
C CYS A 24 19.01 -7.51 1.55
N ILE A 25 17.80 -7.08 1.95
CA ILE A 25 16.75 -7.98 2.48
C ILE A 25 15.69 -8.19 1.41
N THR A 26 15.52 -9.43 0.98
CA THR A 26 14.62 -9.83 -0.11
C THR A 26 13.62 -10.91 0.31
N GLU A 27 13.21 -10.88 1.58
CA GLU A 27 12.25 -11.85 2.14
C GLU A 27 10.84 -11.65 1.54
N GLU A 28 10.04 -12.71 1.54
CA GLU A 28 8.60 -12.72 1.23
C GLU A 28 8.15 -11.82 0.07
N GLN A 29 8.31 -12.28 -1.15
CA GLN A 29 8.05 -11.50 -2.38
C GLN A 29 6.71 -11.86 -3.06
N GLN A 30 5.65 -12.18 -2.31
CA GLN A 30 4.39 -12.68 -2.88
C GLN A 30 3.73 -11.70 -3.86
N PHE A 31 3.89 -10.37 -3.70
CA PHE A 31 3.40 -9.43 -4.70
C PHE A 31 4.21 -9.44 -6.00
N VAL A 32 5.49 -9.75 -5.93
CA VAL A 32 6.31 -9.98 -7.15
C VAL A 32 5.86 -11.26 -7.84
N LEU A 33 5.62 -12.35 -7.08
CA LEU A 33 5.11 -13.61 -7.61
C LEU A 33 3.71 -13.44 -8.23
N LEU A 34 2.82 -12.69 -7.56
CA LEU A 34 1.49 -12.37 -8.09
C LEU A 34 1.58 -11.53 -9.36
N ALA A 35 2.49 -10.55 -9.42
CA ALA A 35 2.70 -9.73 -10.61
C ALA A 35 3.25 -10.57 -11.77
N LYS A 36 4.14 -11.56 -11.51
CA LYS A 36 4.58 -12.55 -12.52
C LYS A 36 3.40 -13.38 -13.02
N SER A 37 2.52 -13.82 -12.11
CA SER A 37 1.31 -14.57 -12.49
C SER A 37 0.36 -13.70 -13.35
N PHE A 38 0.20 -12.41 -13.04
CA PHE A 38 -0.57 -11.50 -13.89
C PHE A 38 0.05 -11.29 -15.27
N LYS A 39 1.39 -11.28 -15.39
CA LYS A 39 2.10 -11.24 -16.66
C LYS A 39 1.76 -12.47 -17.54
N GLU A 40 1.46 -13.60 -16.93
CA GLU A 40 1.06 -14.86 -17.57
C GLU A 40 -0.47 -15.03 -17.72
N GLY A 41 -1.25 -13.98 -17.34
CA GLY A 41 -2.70 -14.00 -17.43
C GLY A 41 -3.42 -14.81 -16.35
N SER A 42 -2.71 -15.19 -15.27
CA SER A 42 -3.25 -15.96 -14.16
C SER A 42 -3.56 -15.08 -12.94
N LEU A 43 -4.69 -15.36 -12.25
CA LEU A 43 -5.02 -14.78 -10.95
C LEU A 43 -4.48 -15.60 -9.78
N ALA A 44 -4.16 -16.88 -10.02
CA ALA A 44 -3.48 -17.77 -9.08
C ALA A 44 -1.97 -17.67 -9.27
N PHE A 45 -1.19 -18.01 -8.25
CA PHE A 45 0.25 -18.14 -8.40
C PHE A 45 0.58 -19.26 -9.42
N VAL A 46 1.35 -18.91 -10.45
CA VAL A 46 1.85 -19.87 -11.44
C VAL A 46 3.06 -20.61 -10.86
N ASN A 47 3.93 -19.88 -10.17
CA ASN A 47 5.07 -20.47 -9.46
C ASN A 47 5.18 -19.79 -8.08
N ILE A 48 4.97 -20.57 -7.02
CA ILE A 48 5.00 -20.05 -5.65
C ILE A 48 6.30 -20.41 -4.92
N GLY A 49 7.13 -21.31 -5.50
CA GLY A 49 8.31 -21.83 -4.82
C GLY A 49 7.93 -22.81 -3.69
N GLU A 50 8.84 -22.95 -2.72
CA GLU A 50 8.65 -23.86 -1.57
C GLU A 50 7.87 -23.22 -0.43
N ASP A 51 7.88 -21.89 -0.31
CA ASP A 51 7.18 -21.16 0.74
C ASP A 51 5.75 -20.82 0.32
N ILE A 52 4.82 -21.64 0.80
CA ILE A 52 3.36 -21.46 0.62
C ILE A 52 2.70 -20.76 1.81
N SER A 53 3.47 -20.32 2.80
CA SER A 53 2.96 -19.67 4.00
C SER A 53 2.11 -18.45 3.65
N ASP A 54 1.08 -18.19 4.45
CA ASP A 54 0.17 -17.05 4.31
C ASP A 54 -0.59 -16.97 2.97
N THR A 55 -0.48 -17.99 2.10
CA THR A 55 -1.28 -18.05 0.86
C THR A 55 -2.64 -18.71 1.11
N ALA A 56 -3.61 -18.42 0.27
CA ALA A 56 -4.92 -19.07 0.27
C ALA A 56 -4.89 -20.26 -0.71
N TYR A 57 -5.25 -21.46 -0.23
CA TYR A 57 -5.35 -22.65 -1.07
C TYR A 57 -6.82 -22.94 -1.38
N TYR A 58 -7.20 -22.88 -2.65
CA TYR A 58 -8.57 -23.11 -3.10
C TYR A 58 -8.58 -23.74 -4.50
N ASN A 59 -9.38 -24.80 -4.70
CA ASN A 59 -9.52 -25.52 -5.96
C ASN A 59 -8.15 -25.93 -6.59
N ASN A 60 -7.25 -26.49 -5.77
CA ASN A 60 -5.91 -26.92 -6.17
C ASN A 60 -5.00 -25.78 -6.70
N GLN A 61 -5.30 -24.54 -6.33
CA GLN A 61 -4.51 -23.37 -6.70
C GLN A 61 -4.18 -22.53 -5.46
N TYR A 62 -3.07 -21.81 -5.55
CA TYR A 62 -2.63 -20.89 -4.50
C TYR A 62 -2.92 -19.44 -4.92
N PHE A 63 -3.48 -18.67 -4.01
CA PHE A 63 -3.82 -17.28 -4.23
C PHE A 63 -3.22 -16.39 -3.14
N TRP A 64 -3.00 -15.12 -3.48
CA TRP A 64 -2.61 -14.13 -2.48
C TRP A 64 -3.86 -13.50 -1.85
N PRO A 65 -4.04 -13.56 -0.50
CA PRO A 65 -5.27 -13.07 0.15
C PRO A 65 -5.35 -11.54 0.21
N LEU A 66 -4.25 -10.82 0.06
CA LEU A 66 -4.27 -9.37 0.03
C LEU A 66 -4.73 -8.83 -1.34
N GLY A 67 -5.10 -7.54 -1.35
CA GLY A 67 -5.58 -6.89 -2.56
C GLY A 67 -4.52 -6.80 -3.67
N PRO A 68 -4.93 -6.72 -4.95
CA PRO A 68 -4.04 -6.88 -6.10
C PRO A 68 -3.20 -5.64 -6.44
N PHE A 69 -3.53 -4.47 -5.90
CA PHE A 69 -2.91 -3.21 -6.36
C PHE A 69 -1.38 -3.18 -6.21
N PRO A 70 -0.75 -3.68 -5.12
CA PRO A 70 0.71 -3.72 -5.04
C PRO A 70 1.35 -4.54 -6.16
N ALA A 71 0.74 -5.65 -6.57
CA ALA A 71 1.22 -6.45 -7.69
C ALA A 71 1.04 -5.73 -9.04
N ILE A 72 -0.08 -5.03 -9.22
CA ILE A 72 -0.33 -4.20 -10.42
C ILE A 72 0.71 -3.07 -10.51
N LEU A 73 1.10 -2.47 -9.38
CA LEU A 73 2.16 -1.45 -9.34
C LEU A 73 3.54 -2.01 -9.73
N ILE A 74 3.82 -3.26 -9.36
CA ILE A 74 5.08 -3.94 -9.68
C ILE A 74 5.12 -4.41 -11.14
N LEU A 75 3.99 -4.81 -11.70
CA LEU A 75 3.89 -5.45 -13.01
C LEU A 75 4.68 -4.75 -14.15
N PRO A 76 4.63 -3.41 -14.32
CA PRO A 76 5.41 -2.73 -15.37
C PRO A 76 6.92 -2.96 -15.28
N PHE A 77 7.47 -3.09 -14.08
CA PHE A 77 8.89 -3.30 -13.85
C PHE A 77 9.34 -4.71 -14.25
N LEU A 78 8.46 -5.70 -14.18
CA LEU A 78 8.74 -7.07 -14.59
C LEU A 78 8.80 -7.25 -16.12
N PHE A 79 8.34 -6.29 -16.91
CA PHE A 79 8.60 -6.24 -18.34
C PHE A 79 10.02 -5.76 -18.70
N ILE A 80 10.69 -5.09 -17.72
CA ILE A 80 12.06 -4.59 -17.89
C ILE A 80 13.07 -5.61 -17.33
N SER A 81 12.76 -6.22 -16.18
CA SER A 81 13.64 -7.21 -15.52
C SER A 81 12.81 -8.18 -14.69
N ASP A 82 13.07 -9.49 -14.88
CA ASP A 82 12.45 -10.52 -14.05
C ASP A 82 13.05 -10.58 -12.62
N HIS A 83 14.21 -9.94 -12.40
CA HIS A 83 14.87 -9.79 -11.10
C HIS A 83 14.45 -8.48 -10.45
N PHE A 84 13.23 -8.42 -9.95
CA PHE A 84 12.66 -7.25 -9.29
C PHE A 84 12.23 -7.61 -7.87
N PHE A 85 12.50 -6.72 -6.91
CA PHE A 85 12.16 -6.89 -5.49
C PHE A 85 11.30 -5.75 -4.98
N GLN A 86 10.38 -6.04 -4.06
CA GLN A 86 9.49 -5.04 -3.45
C GLN A 86 10.25 -3.88 -2.78
N GLY A 87 11.43 -4.16 -2.21
CA GLY A 87 12.32 -3.15 -1.62
C GLY A 87 12.68 -2.01 -2.57
N PHE A 88 12.82 -2.29 -3.88
CA PHE A 88 13.12 -1.28 -4.90
C PHE A 88 12.03 -0.21 -5.03
N ILE A 89 10.78 -0.54 -4.66
CA ILE A 89 9.66 0.41 -4.60
C ILE A 89 9.48 0.94 -3.18
N SER A 90 9.70 0.13 -2.14
CA SER A 90 9.50 0.52 -0.75
C SER A 90 10.34 1.75 -0.37
N PHE A 91 11.60 1.79 -0.81
CA PHE A 91 12.50 2.92 -0.57
C PHE A 91 11.98 4.25 -1.17
N PRO A 92 11.75 4.37 -2.50
CA PRO A 92 11.25 5.63 -3.06
C PRO A 92 9.86 6.01 -2.54
N ILE A 93 9.00 5.06 -2.20
CA ILE A 93 7.73 5.33 -1.53
C ILE A 93 7.95 5.94 -0.14
N SER A 94 8.92 5.44 0.62
CA SER A 94 9.25 5.99 1.95
C SER A 94 9.81 7.41 1.85
N ALA A 95 10.64 7.68 0.85
CA ALA A 95 11.12 9.04 0.57
C ALA A 95 9.96 9.97 0.14
N LEU A 96 9.03 9.47 -0.67
CA LEU A 96 7.82 10.21 -1.03
C LEU A 96 6.96 10.51 0.20
N ASN A 97 6.74 9.54 1.09
CA ASN A 97 5.98 9.74 2.33
C ASN A 97 6.61 10.81 3.23
N PHE A 98 7.94 10.77 3.37
CA PHE A 98 8.66 11.80 4.10
C PHE A 98 8.39 13.20 3.52
N PHE A 99 8.54 13.33 2.19
CA PHE A 99 8.30 14.58 1.49
C PHE A 99 6.85 15.06 1.60
N LEU A 100 5.87 14.16 1.43
CA LEU A 100 4.46 14.49 1.54
C LEU A 100 4.09 14.96 2.95
N LEU A 101 4.55 14.26 3.99
CA LEU A 101 4.31 14.64 5.39
C LEU A 101 4.94 15.98 5.71
N TYR A 102 6.20 16.20 5.28
CA TYR A 102 6.85 17.51 5.41
C TYR A 102 6.03 18.61 4.74
N LYS A 103 5.62 18.42 3.48
CA LYS A 103 4.80 19.38 2.73
C LYS A 103 3.44 19.61 3.38
N PHE A 104 2.82 18.57 3.91
CA PHE A 104 1.53 18.67 4.58
C PHE A 104 1.64 19.47 5.88
N ALA A 105 2.66 19.21 6.70
CA ALA A 105 2.94 19.98 7.89
C ALA A 105 3.20 21.48 7.56
N ARG A 106 3.98 21.75 6.50
CA ARG A 106 4.19 23.12 6.01
C ARG A 106 2.92 23.80 5.55
N TYR A 107 2.03 23.07 4.89
CA TYR A 107 0.72 23.58 4.49
C TYR A 107 -0.13 23.96 5.71
N LEU A 108 -0.05 23.18 6.79
CA LEU A 108 -0.70 23.48 8.08
C LEU A 108 0.03 24.57 8.89
N LYS A 109 0.93 25.33 8.26
CA LYS A 109 1.69 26.45 8.84
C LYS A 109 2.65 26.05 9.97
N VAL A 110 3.00 24.77 10.09
CA VAL A 110 4.06 24.32 11.00
C VAL A 110 5.41 24.85 10.47
N ASN A 111 6.30 25.34 11.33
CA ASN A 111 7.59 25.85 10.89
C ASN A 111 8.50 24.77 10.28
N HIS A 112 9.53 25.18 9.54
CA HIS A 112 10.41 24.29 8.80
C HIS A 112 11.01 23.17 9.66
N THR A 113 11.62 23.53 10.79
CA THR A 113 12.31 22.56 11.67
C THR A 113 11.32 21.54 12.26
N LYS A 114 10.18 22.00 12.77
CA LYS A 114 9.13 21.10 13.31
C LYS A 114 8.54 20.19 12.22
N SER A 115 8.34 20.72 11.01
CA SER A 115 7.85 19.91 9.87
C SER A 115 8.85 18.81 9.49
N LEU A 116 10.14 19.14 9.50
CA LEU A 116 11.21 18.17 9.25
C LEU A 116 11.26 17.11 10.35
N LEU A 117 11.18 17.52 11.62
CA LEU A 117 11.14 16.61 12.76
C LEU A 117 9.92 15.67 12.72
N LEU A 118 8.73 16.20 12.42
CA LEU A 118 7.52 15.39 12.32
C LEU A 118 7.64 14.32 11.22
N ALA A 119 8.11 14.71 10.03
CA ALA A 119 8.32 13.77 8.93
C ALA A 119 9.40 12.73 9.28
N THR A 120 10.52 13.14 9.91
CA THR A 120 11.59 12.24 10.37
C THR A 120 11.06 11.27 11.41
N PHE A 121 10.33 11.76 12.41
CA PHE A 121 9.82 10.92 13.48
C PHE A 121 8.79 9.91 12.95
N PHE A 122 7.93 10.30 12.02
CA PHE A 122 6.99 9.38 11.40
C PHE A 122 7.71 8.26 10.66
N ILE A 123 8.68 8.57 9.80
CA ILE A 123 9.36 7.57 8.98
C ILE A 123 10.34 6.72 9.80
N PHE A 124 11.14 7.34 10.70
CA PHE A 124 12.26 6.69 11.37
C PHE A 124 12.09 6.50 12.89
N GLY A 125 11.04 7.06 13.48
CA GLY A 125 10.75 6.97 14.91
C GLY A 125 9.45 6.25 15.24
N SER A 126 8.83 5.57 14.28
CA SER A 126 7.58 4.86 14.47
C SER A 126 7.65 3.42 13.94
N ILE A 127 6.53 2.69 14.04
CA ILE A 127 6.37 1.36 13.45
C ILE A 127 6.57 1.36 11.91
N TYR A 128 6.52 2.51 11.26
CA TYR A 128 6.77 2.63 9.83
C TYR A 128 8.17 2.14 9.43
N THR A 129 9.19 2.40 10.26
CA THR A 129 10.58 2.01 9.97
C THR A 129 10.75 0.51 9.68
N PRO A 130 10.38 -0.42 10.57
CA PRO A 130 10.53 -1.85 10.30
C PRO A 130 9.68 -2.32 9.12
N LEU A 131 8.48 -1.76 8.93
CA LEU A 131 7.63 -2.09 7.79
C LEU A 131 8.29 -1.70 6.46
N ALA A 132 8.91 -0.52 6.40
CA ALA A 132 9.60 -0.04 5.21
C ALA A 132 10.93 -0.76 4.98
N ALA A 133 11.66 -1.11 6.05
CA ALA A 133 12.97 -1.72 5.98
C ALA A 133 12.92 -3.17 5.47
N LEU A 134 12.05 -4.00 6.03
CA LEU A 134 11.97 -5.42 5.68
C LEU A 134 11.32 -5.64 4.31
N SER A 135 10.37 -4.79 3.91
CA SER A 135 9.66 -4.85 2.61
C SER A 135 9.03 -6.21 2.27
N ALA A 136 8.81 -7.07 3.27
CA ALA A 136 8.03 -8.28 3.11
C ALA A 136 6.61 -7.94 2.64
N SER A 137 5.92 -8.85 1.98
CA SER A 137 4.65 -8.54 1.27
C SER A 137 3.59 -7.91 2.16
N TRP A 138 3.39 -8.43 3.38
CA TRP A 138 2.47 -7.85 4.35
C TRP A 138 2.85 -6.42 4.75
N TYR A 139 4.14 -6.13 4.87
CA TYR A 139 4.69 -4.83 5.28
C TYR A 139 4.68 -3.84 4.11
N PHE A 140 5.10 -4.30 2.92
CA PHE A 140 5.06 -3.49 1.70
C PHE A 140 3.66 -2.95 1.40
N SER A 141 2.63 -3.80 1.55
CA SER A 141 1.25 -3.36 1.39
C SER A 141 0.84 -2.28 2.39
N GLN A 142 1.35 -2.30 3.63
CA GLN A 142 1.06 -1.27 4.62
C GLN A 142 1.76 0.06 4.29
N VAL A 143 3.02 0.00 3.86
CA VAL A 143 3.78 1.18 3.41
C VAL A 143 3.08 1.87 2.24
N LEU A 144 2.66 1.09 1.23
CA LEU A 144 1.94 1.60 0.07
C LEU A 144 0.55 2.15 0.44
N ALA A 145 -0.19 1.43 1.28
CA ALA A 145 -1.50 1.88 1.77
C ALA A 145 -1.40 3.20 2.56
N CYS A 146 -0.36 3.35 3.38
CA CYS A 146 -0.05 4.59 4.09
C CYS A 146 0.19 5.75 3.12
N THR A 147 0.97 5.52 2.05
CA THR A 147 1.23 6.53 0.99
C THR A 147 -0.07 7.01 0.36
N LEU A 148 -0.92 6.07 -0.05
CA LEU A 148 -2.19 6.37 -0.70
C LEU A 148 -3.14 7.13 0.23
N LEU A 149 -3.16 6.79 1.52
CA LEU A 149 -3.94 7.50 2.52
C LEU A 149 -3.40 8.93 2.75
N ILE A 150 -2.08 9.11 2.82
CA ILE A 150 -1.47 10.45 2.93
C ILE A 150 -1.80 11.29 1.70
N LEU A 151 -1.72 10.73 0.49
CA LEU A 151 -2.11 11.40 -0.75
C LEU A 151 -3.59 11.78 -0.74
N ALA A 152 -4.47 10.87 -0.31
CA ALA A 152 -5.90 11.14 -0.18
C ALA A 152 -6.17 12.31 0.80
N LEU A 153 -5.54 12.31 1.97
CA LEU A 153 -5.67 13.38 2.96
C LEU A 153 -5.11 14.71 2.42
N TYR A 154 -3.95 14.68 1.77
CA TYR A 154 -3.32 15.87 1.24
C TYR A 154 -4.16 16.52 0.13
N GLU A 155 -4.68 15.69 -0.79
CA GLU A 155 -5.57 16.11 -1.86
C GLU A 155 -6.90 16.69 -1.31
N PHE A 156 -7.49 16.01 -0.32
CA PHE A 156 -8.72 16.43 0.32
C PHE A 156 -8.59 17.77 1.02
N VAL A 157 -7.54 17.95 1.82
CA VAL A 157 -7.35 19.12 2.69
C VAL A 157 -6.85 20.32 1.89
N LYS A 158 -5.85 20.12 1.04
CA LYS A 158 -5.16 21.20 0.33
C LYS A 158 -5.87 21.62 -0.96
N TYR A 159 -6.15 20.65 -1.83
CA TYR A 159 -6.65 20.93 -3.18
C TYR A 159 -8.17 20.81 -3.29
N LYS A 160 -8.82 20.19 -2.31
CA LYS A 160 -10.27 19.89 -2.32
C LYS A 160 -10.68 19.12 -3.58
N GLY A 161 -9.77 18.29 -4.07
CA GLY A 161 -9.92 17.44 -5.24
C GLY A 161 -10.67 16.16 -4.92
N TYR A 162 -11.96 16.22 -4.74
CA TYR A 162 -12.78 15.10 -4.24
C TYR A 162 -12.65 13.83 -5.09
N PHE A 163 -12.55 13.96 -6.40
CA PHE A 163 -12.39 12.81 -7.30
C PHE A 163 -11.04 12.12 -7.11
N LEU A 164 -9.94 12.89 -7.06
CA LEU A 164 -8.60 12.34 -6.82
C LEU A 164 -8.46 11.77 -5.41
N THR A 165 -9.07 12.43 -4.41
CA THR A 165 -9.17 11.85 -3.06
C THR A 165 -9.82 10.47 -3.09
N GLY A 166 -10.94 10.35 -3.85
CA GLY A 166 -11.63 9.09 -4.05
C GLY A 166 -10.76 8.04 -4.75
N ILE A 167 -9.99 8.42 -5.77
CA ILE A 167 -9.05 7.52 -6.46
C ILE A 167 -7.98 7.01 -5.49
N PHE A 168 -7.29 7.89 -4.75
CA PHE A 168 -6.24 7.47 -3.83
C PHE A 168 -6.79 6.56 -2.73
N LEU A 169 -7.97 6.87 -2.21
CA LEU A 169 -8.60 6.02 -1.20
C LEU A 169 -9.08 4.69 -1.79
N ALA A 170 -9.62 4.67 -3.01
CA ALA A 170 -9.97 3.46 -3.71
C ALA A 170 -8.75 2.53 -3.91
N LEU A 171 -7.62 3.07 -4.36
CA LEU A 171 -6.37 2.33 -4.49
C LEU A 171 -5.84 1.85 -3.12
N ALA A 172 -6.00 2.65 -2.07
CA ALA A 172 -5.65 2.23 -0.71
C ALA A 172 -6.49 1.03 -0.25
N ILE A 173 -7.80 1.03 -0.55
CA ILE A 173 -8.71 -0.09 -0.26
C ILE A 173 -8.32 -1.35 -1.05
N THR A 174 -7.88 -1.23 -2.32
CA THR A 174 -7.37 -2.36 -3.10
C THR A 174 -6.03 -2.88 -2.61
N THR A 175 -5.31 -2.11 -1.82
CA THR A 175 -4.07 -2.53 -1.18
C THR A 175 -4.36 -3.23 0.14
N ARG A 176 -5.19 -2.59 0.96
CA ARG A 176 -5.63 -3.07 2.28
C ARG A 176 -7.11 -2.75 2.45
N PHE A 177 -7.96 -3.77 2.36
CA PHE A 177 -9.42 -3.61 2.44
C PHE A 177 -9.87 -2.90 3.72
N THR A 178 -9.16 -3.08 4.83
CA THR A 178 -9.45 -2.42 6.11
C THR A 178 -9.47 -0.89 6.03
N LEU A 179 -8.84 -0.27 5.02
CA LEU A 179 -8.90 1.18 4.83
C LEU A 179 -10.28 1.70 4.41
N ILE A 180 -11.23 0.82 4.11
CA ILE A 180 -12.65 1.19 3.94
C ILE A 180 -13.19 1.88 5.19
N PHE A 181 -12.68 1.54 6.37
CA PHE A 181 -13.07 2.19 7.63
C PHE A 181 -12.61 3.65 7.77
N SER A 182 -11.80 4.16 6.84
CA SER A 182 -11.50 5.59 6.77
C SER A 182 -12.58 6.42 6.06
N LEU A 183 -13.52 5.78 5.33
CA LEU A 183 -14.61 6.47 4.61
C LEU A 183 -15.45 7.39 5.51
N PRO A 184 -15.90 6.97 6.71
CA PRO A 184 -16.69 7.82 7.59
C PRO A 184 -16.02 9.17 7.89
N PHE A 185 -14.69 9.20 8.02
CA PHE A 185 -13.94 10.45 8.22
C PHE A 185 -14.14 11.42 7.06
N PHE A 186 -13.89 10.98 5.81
CA PHE A 186 -14.01 11.84 4.63
C PHE A 186 -15.45 12.29 4.40
N ILE A 187 -16.42 11.40 4.58
CA ILE A 187 -17.85 11.68 4.43
C ILE A 187 -18.28 12.71 5.47
N TYR A 188 -17.91 12.51 6.74
CA TYR A 188 -18.21 13.45 7.83
C TYR A 188 -17.72 14.87 7.52
N PHE A 189 -16.46 15.02 7.09
CA PHE A 189 -15.92 16.33 6.76
C PHE A 189 -16.55 16.94 5.49
N CYS A 190 -16.98 16.14 4.53
CA CYS A 190 -17.79 16.64 3.39
C CYS A 190 -19.08 17.28 3.86
N PHE A 191 -19.80 16.65 4.81
CA PHE A 191 -21.02 17.20 5.38
C PHE A 191 -20.76 18.42 6.27
N GLN A 192 -19.74 18.37 7.15
CA GLN A 192 -19.38 19.49 8.01
C GLN A 192 -19.04 20.75 7.22
N GLN A 193 -18.34 20.60 6.09
CA GLN A 193 -18.00 21.70 5.19
C GLN A 193 -19.17 22.11 4.26
N LYS A 194 -20.36 21.56 4.44
CA LYS A 194 -21.57 21.81 3.64
C LYS A 194 -21.29 21.69 2.13
N GLN A 195 -20.51 20.67 1.74
CA GLN A 195 -20.18 20.48 0.34
C GLN A 195 -21.41 20.06 -0.46
N LYS A 196 -21.46 20.49 -1.75
CA LYS A 196 -22.53 20.07 -2.66
C LYS A 196 -22.51 18.56 -2.85
N ILE A 197 -23.67 17.93 -2.95
CA ILE A 197 -23.84 16.50 -3.18
C ILE A 197 -23.01 16.00 -4.39
N SER A 198 -22.86 16.81 -5.42
CA SER A 198 -22.06 16.49 -6.61
C SER A 198 -20.59 16.24 -6.27
N LYS A 199 -20.02 16.88 -5.25
CA LYS A 199 -18.65 16.64 -4.78
C LYS A 199 -18.55 15.33 -4.04
N LEU A 200 -19.53 15.02 -3.20
CA LEU A 200 -19.62 13.73 -2.52
C LEU A 200 -19.74 12.58 -3.52
N LEU A 201 -20.58 12.73 -4.57
CA LEU A 201 -20.70 11.75 -5.63
C LEU A 201 -19.37 11.56 -6.39
N LYS A 202 -18.65 12.65 -6.71
CA LYS A 202 -17.32 12.59 -7.32
C LYS A 202 -16.31 11.83 -6.43
N PHE A 203 -16.38 12.00 -5.11
CA PHE A 203 -15.54 11.28 -4.16
C PHE A 203 -15.89 9.79 -4.11
N LEU A 204 -17.18 9.46 -4.05
CA LEU A 204 -17.64 8.07 -3.91
C LEU A 204 -17.51 7.25 -5.19
N LEU A 205 -17.58 7.87 -6.37
CA LEU A 205 -17.56 7.17 -7.66
C LEU A 205 -16.35 6.24 -7.83
N PRO A 206 -15.08 6.67 -7.65
CA PRO A 206 -13.93 5.76 -7.75
C PRO A 206 -13.99 4.63 -6.72
N ILE A 207 -14.50 4.90 -5.53
CA ILE A 207 -14.57 3.92 -4.44
C ILE A 207 -15.60 2.84 -4.78
N ILE A 208 -16.78 3.21 -5.24
CA ILE A 208 -17.82 2.27 -5.68
C ILE A 208 -17.29 1.43 -6.85
N THR A 209 -16.66 2.07 -7.84
CA THR A 209 -16.05 1.37 -8.98
C THR A 209 -15.05 0.32 -8.52
N ILE A 210 -14.16 0.66 -7.59
CA ILE A 210 -13.14 -0.28 -7.13
C ILE A 210 -13.72 -1.42 -6.29
N ILE A 211 -14.75 -1.17 -5.50
CA ILE A 211 -15.46 -2.23 -4.76
C ILE A 211 -16.06 -3.26 -5.73
N ILE A 212 -16.66 -2.80 -6.84
CA ILE A 212 -17.19 -3.69 -7.88
C ILE A 212 -16.05 -4.49 -8.53
N VAL A 213 -14.94 -3.83 -8.88
CA VAL A 213 -13.77 -4.49 -9.47
C VAL A 213 -13.17 -5.53 -8.53
N LEU A 214 -13.03 -5.21 -7.23
CA LEU A 214 -12.55 -6.16 -6.23
C LEU A 214 -13.52 -7.34 -6.03
N GLY A 215 -14.82 -7.06 -6.01
CA GLY A 215 -15.84 -8.12 -5.96
C GLY A 215 -15.76 -9.06 -7.16
N SER A 216 -15.56 -8.52 -8.37
CA SER A 216 -15.36 -9.33 -9.59
C SER A 216 -14.05 -10.13 -9.54
N TYR A 217 -12.96 -9.52 -9.06
CA TYR A 217 -11.67 -10.19 -8.85
C TYR A 217 -11.78 -11.34 -7.84
N ASN A 218 -12.49 -11.13 -6.73
CA ASN A 218 -12.72 -12.16 -5.73
C ASN A 218 -13.62 -13.27 -6.27
N TYR A 219 -14.68 -12.92 -6.99
CA TYR A 219 -15.56 -13.90 -7.63
C TYR A 219 -14.81 -14.80 -8.60
N ALA A 220 -13.93 -14.23 -9.41
CA ALA A 220 -13.12 -15.00 -10.38
C ALA A 220 -12.16 -15.97 -9.68
N ARG A 221 -11.69 -15.67 -8.47
CA ARG A 221 -10.77 -16.54 -7.70
C ARG A 221 -11.48 -17.59 -6.85
N PHE A 222 -12.56 -17.19 -6.19
CA PHE A 222 -13.18 -17.97 -5.09
C PHE A 222 -14.66 -18.26 -5.32
N GLY A 223 -15.26 -17.83 -6.44
CA GLY A 223 -16.69 -18.01 -6.70
C GLY A 223 -17.62 -17.13 -5.83
N SER A 224 -17.06 -16.24 -5.01
CA SER A 224 -17.82 -15.32 -4.16
C SER A 224 -17.19 -13.92 -4.17
N PRO A 225 -17.96 -12.84 -4.39
CA PRO A 225 -17.41 -11.48 -4.42
C PRO A 225 -16.95 -10.98 -3.05
N LEU A 226 -17.41 -11.60 -1.95
CA LEU A 226 -17.07 -11.21 -0.58
C LEU A 226 -15.95 -12.05 0.01
N GLU A 227 -15.51 -13.11 -0.67
CA GLU A 227 -14.40 -13.96 -0.21
C GLU A 227 -13.06 -13.34 -0.63
N HIS A 228 -12.22 -13.05 0.35
CA HIS A 228 -10.89 -12.48 0.13
C HIS A 228 -9.78 -13.54 0.17
N GLY A 229 -10.13 -14.79 0.48
CA GLY A 229 -9.17 -15.90 0.62
C GLY A 229 -8.71 -16.16 2.04
N TYR A 230 -9.12 -15.34 3.01
CA TYR A 230 -8.72 -15.56 4.41
C TYR A 230 -9.27 -16.87 5.01
N ASN A 231 -10.45 -17.32 4.55
CA ASN A 231 -11.01 -18.60 4.98
C ASN A 231 -10.22 -19.81 4.47
N TYR A 232 -9.40 -19.62 3.45
CA TYR A 232 -8.57 -20.64 2.80
C TYR A 232 -7.08 -20.45 3.08
N GLN A 233 -6.72 -19.51 3.95
CA GLN A 233 -5.33 -19.15 4.23
C GLN A 233 -4.62 -20.28 4.97
N LEU A 234 -3.45 -20.66 4.45
CA LEU A 234 -2.59 -21.65 5.09
C LEU A 234 -1.84 -21.00 6.26
N ILE A 235 -2.00 -21.60 7.43
CA ILE A 235 -1.24 -21.18 8.60
C ILE A 235 0.10 -21.89 8.58
N PRO A 236 1.24 -21.22 8.84
CA PRO A 236 2.53 -21.87 8.98
C PRO A 236 2.43 -23.06 9.93
N HIS A 237 2.93 -24.23 9.50
CA HIS A 237 2.95 -25.50 10.28
C HIS A 237 1.64 -26.31 10.39
N GLU A 238 0.55 -25.94 9.73
CA GLU A 238 -0.60 -26.86 9.62
C GLU A 238 -0.48 -27.77 8.39
N PRO A 239 -0.50 -29.12 8.59
CA PRO A 239 -0.54 -30.07 7.45
C PRO A 239 -1.80 -29.85 6.61
N LEU A 240 -1.66 -29.86 5.28
CA LEU A 240 -2.76 -29.73 4.30
C LEU A 240 -3.92 -30.72 4.54
N ALA A 241 -3.66 -31.86 5.22
CA ALA A 241 -4.62 -32.93 5.49
C ALA A 241 -5.75 -32.56 6.49
N ARG A 242 -5.74 -31.42 7.15
CA ARG A 242 -6.75 -31.04 8.16
C ARG A 242 -7.84 -30.09 7.64
N ARG A 243 -7.89 -29.80 6.35
CA ARG A 243 -8.81 -28.80 5.77
C ARG A 243 -9.76 -29.36 4.70
N ASN A 244 -10.19 -30.61 4.85
CA ASN A 244 -11.32 -31.17 4.09
C ASN A 244 -12.59 -31.12 4.91
#